data_7ed7f3ce5dfe9cb377b751b9921efaaf
#
_entry.id   7ed7f3ce5dfe9cb377b751b9921efaaf
#
_cell.length_a   1.000
_cell.length_b   1.000
_cell.length_c   1.000
_cell.angle_alpha   90.00
_cell.angle_beta   90.00
_cell.angle_gamma   90.00
#
_symmetry.space_group_name_H-M   'P 1'
#
loop_
_entity.id
_entity.type
_entity.pdbx_description
1 polymer ?
#
loop_
_entity_poly.entity_id
_entity_poly.type
_entity_poly.pdbx_seq_one_letter_code
_entity_poly.pdbx_strand_id
1 'polypeptide(L)'
;MKKNTFIAISLAAVISLTPAFTTNVFADVNTDIQNQDKKINDIKSKKTDLQSDLSGLVADLEKAQEKAKSLQGEFDKTGKELKKLNEDIKSINERIKERETVLKERARAMQKTSNSNAYLEVILDAENLSDLVGRVSAVNQLVDSDKSILEDQQNDEKALKTKQTAVKKKQEDQATAIHEYEAQQNKIEAQKAEKEAIVAQLASDQASAENAKAGLVSERDKAAKEATARATALCEATSSNVGQESSSSATSTSSGKSNTTKNVASNDNNSAPSAATPSSGGYSAMIAAANAQLGKPYSLGATGPSAFDCSGFTSYAFRAAGVSLPRTSGGQYAAASKISASQAKPGDLVFFNYGSGIAHVGIYVGGGQMINAQNNGVKYDNITSGYWAKYLVGYGRVANF
;
A
#
# COMPACT_ATOMS: atom_id res chain seq x y z
N MET A 1 -18.84 4.74 16.12
CA MET A 1 -19.47 4.21 14.89
C MET A 1 -20.29 5.33 14.25
N LYS A 2 -19.71 6.08 13.33
CA LYS A 2 -20.44 7.05 12.51
C LYS A 2 -20.62 6.41 11.12
N LYS A 3 -21.89 6.19 10.76
CA LYS A 3 -22.28 5.62 9.45
C LYS A 3 -21.95 6.65 8.38
N ASN A 4 -21.02 6.32 7.49
CA ASN A 4 -20.79 7.08 6.28
C ASN A 4 -21.93 6.79 5.31
N THR A 5 -22.84 7.75 5.20
CA THR A 5 -23.92 7.71 4.22
C THR A 5 -23.32 8.12 2.87
N PHE A 6 -23.19 7.16 1.97
CA PHE A 6 -22.88 7.42 0.57
C PHE A 6 -24.06 8.16 -0.04
N ILE A 7 -23.91 9.44 -0.34
CA ILE A 7 -24.87 10.20 -1.14
C ILE A 7 -24.49 9.97 -2.59
N ALA A 8 -25.13 8.99 -3.21
CA ALA A 8 -25.15 8.86 -4.67
C ALA A 8 -26.06 9.97 -5.24
N ILE A 9 -25.47 11.04 -5.72
CA ILE A 9 -26.22 12.07 -6.45
C ILE A 9 -26.27 11.63 -7.91
N SER A 10 -27.29 10.84 -8.25
CA SER A 10 -27.68 10.61 -9.64
C SER A 10 -28.56 11.76 -10.09
N LEU A 11 -28.00 12.71 -10.82
CA LEU A 11 -28.74 13.78 -11.45
C LEU A 11 -28.96 13.43 -12.92
N ALA A 12 -29.94 12.59 -13.20
CA ALA A 12 -30.49 12.42 -14.54
C ALA A 12 -31.52 13.53 -14.78
N ALA A 13 -31.12 14.62 -15.42
CA ALA A 13 -32.06 15.62 -15.93
C ALA A 13 -32.51 15.21 -17.34
N VAL A 14 -33.65 14.59 -17.44
CA VAL A 14 -34.35 14.37 -18.72
C VAL A 14 -34.95 15.72 -19.15
N ILE A 15 -34.42 16.32 -20.20
CA ILE A 15 -35.02 17.46 -20.85
C ILE A 15 -36.06 16.90 -21.83
N SER A 16 -37.35 16.93 -21.44
CA SER A 16 -38.47 16.72 -22.35
C SER A 16 -38.78 18.05 -23.04
N LEU A 17 -38.45 18.16 -24.33
CA LEU A 17 -38.89 19.25 -25.17
C LEU A 17 -40.35 19.03 -25.59
N THR A 18 -41.29 19.85 -25.08
CA THR A 18 -42.58 20.05 -25.69
C THR A 18 -42.65 21.50 -26.26
N PRO A 19 -43.03 21.70 -27.50
CA PRO A 19 -43.16 23.05 -28.04
C PRO A 19 -44.55 23.62 -27.70
N ALA A 20 -44.59 24.59 -26.80
CA ALA A 20 -45.77 25.47 -26.61
C ALA A 20 -45.33 26.91 -26.86
N PHE A 21 -45.79 27.46 -27.98
CA PHE A 21 -45.62 28.85 -28.37
C PHE A 21 -46.43 29.76 -27.47
N THR A 22 -45.79 30.60 -26.66
CA THR A 22 -46.32 31.89 -26.20
C THR A 22 -45.19 32.79 -25.65
N THR A 23 -45.41 34.07 -25.62
CA THR A 23 -44.59 35.24 -25.36
C THR A 23 -43.70 35.30 -24.07
N ASN A 24 -43.47 34.19 -23.40
CA ASN A 24 -42.67 34.05 -22.17
C ASN A 24 -41.28 33.41 -22.38
N VAL A 25 -40.90 33.09 -23.64
CA VAL A 25 -39.67 32.32 -23.93
C VAL A 25 -38.40 33.03 -23.44
N PHE A 26 -38.34 34.36 -23.46
CA PHE A 26 -37.17 35.10 -23.00
C PHE A 26 -37.00 35.09 -21.47
N ALA A 27 -38.10 35.11 -20.71
CA ALA A 27 -38.04 35.08 -19.26
C ALA A 27 -37.59 33.70 -18.78
N ASP A 28 -38.06 32.64 -19.45
CA ASP A 28 -37.75 31.22 -19.09
C ASP A 28 -36.28 30.88 -19.40
N VAL A 29 -35.79 31.25 -20.60
CA VAL A 29 -34.37 31.04 -20.98
C VAL A 29 -33.39 31.80 -20.08
N ASN A 30 -33.71 33.03 -19.66
CA ASN A 30 -32.88 33.78 -18.73
C ASN A 30 -32.84 33.13 -17.34
N THR A 31 -33.96 32.59 -16.89
CA THR A 31 -34.05 31.82 -15.62
C THR A 31 -33.20 30.55 -15.70
N ASP A 32 -33.22 29.84 -16.83
CA ASP A 32 -32.40 28.65 -17.05
C ASP A 32 -30.91 28.99 -17.12
N ILE A 33 -30.52 30.10 -17.75
CA ILE A 33 -29.13 30.58 -17.72
C ILE A 33 -28.69 30.87 -16.28
N GLN A 34 -29.51 31.55 -15.47
CA GLN A 34 -29.21 31.82 -14.07
C GLN A 34 -29.11 30.54 -13.25
N ASN A 35 -29.92 29.53 -13.52
CA ASN A 35 -29.85 28.23 -12.86
C ASN A 35 -28.56 27.49 -13.21
N GLN A 36 -28.09 27.57 -14.47
CA GLN A 36 -26.79 27.02 -14.84
C GLN A 36 -25.63 27.76 -14.14
N ASP A 37 -25.71 29.10 -14.04
CA ASP A 37 -24.72 29.91 -13.33
C ASP A 37 -24.62 29.53 -11.86
N LYS A 38 -25.75 29.32 -11.17
CA LYS A 38 -25.78 28.83 -9.79
C LYS A 38 -25.09 27.46 -9.68
N LYS A 39 -25.44 26.49 -10.57
CA LYS A 39 -24.79 25.19 -10.61
C LYS A 39 -23.28 25.27 -10.81
N ILE A 40 -22.84 26.09 -11.76
CA ILE A 40 -21.41 26.33 -12.04
C ILE A 40 -20.70 26.88 -10.80
N ASN A 41 -21.30 27.86 -10.11
CA ASN A 41 -20.73 28.44 -8.92
C ASN A 41 -20.66 27.44 -7.73
N ASP A 42 -21.72 26.65 -7.55
CA ASP A 42 -21.73 25.57 -6.53
C ASP A 42 -20.65 24.51 -6.80
N ILE A 43 -20.47 24.13 -8.07
CA ILE A 43 -19.41 23.19 -8.46
C ILE A 43 -18.03 23.80 -8.22
N LYS A 44 -17.82 25.07 -8.58
CA LYS A 44 -16.54 25.76 -8.32
C LYS A 44 -16.21 25.85 -6.83
N SER A 45 -17.19 26.17 -6.00
CA SER A 45 -17.01 26.18 -4.53
C SER A 45 -16.59 24.81 -4.02
N LYS A 46 -17.35 23.77 -4.35
CA LYS A 46 -17.03 22.38 -3.95
C LYS A 46 -15.65 21.93 -4.42
N LYS A 47 -15.27 22.32 -5.64
CA LYS A 47 -13.95 22.01 -6.18
C LYS A 47 -12.83 22.69 -5.38
N THR A 48 -13.03 23.95 -4.98
CA THR A 48 -12.08 24.69 -4.15
C THR A 48 -11.93 24.05 -2.78
N ASP A 49 -13.04 23.67 -2.13
CA ASP A 49 -13.04 23.00 -0.82
C ASP A 49 -12.29 21.66 -0.90
N LEU A 50 -12.55 20.86 -1.94
CA LEU A 50 -11.86 19.59 -2.14
C LEU A 50 -10.37 19.76 -2.47
N GLN A 51 -9.98 20.81 -3.18
CA GLN A 51 -8.57 21.12 -3.43
C GLN A 51 -7.85 21.51 -2.14
N SER A 52 -8.52 22.25 -1.24
CA SER A 52 -8.00 22.55 0.09
C SER A 52 -7.80 21.29 0.92
N ASP A 53 -8.80 20.39 0.92
CA ASP A 53 -8.72 19.10 1.59
C ASP A 53 -7.58 18.21 1.05
N LEU A 54 -7.40 18.19 -0.28
CA LEU A 54 -6.28 17.47 -0.92
C LEU A 54 -4.93 18.03 -0.48
N SER A 55 -4.81 19.37 -0.38
CA SER A 55 -3.59 20.00 0.15
C SER A 55 -3.32 19.58 1.59
N GLY A 56 -4.35 19.47 2.43
CA GLY A 56 -4.26 18.95 3.79
C GLY A 56 -3.77 17.50 3.82
N LEU A 57 -4.31 16.64 2.95
CA LEU A 57 -3.86 15.24 2.86
C LEU A 57 -2.41 15.10 2.37
N VAL A 58 -1.96 15.97 1.46
CA VAL A 58 -0.56 16.01 1.04
C VAL A 58 0.35 16.39 2.22
N ALA A 59 -0.03 17.39 3.00
CA ALA A 59 0.73 17.78 4.20
C ALA A 59 0.76 16.66 5.26
N ASP A 60 -0.32 15.90 5.41
CA ASP A 60 -0.36 14.75 6.32
C ASP A 60 0.49 13.59 5.79
N LEU A 61 0.60 13.41 4.49
CA LEU A 61 1.50 12.44 3.86
C LEU A 61 2.97 12.81 4.11
N GLU A 62 3.33 14.10 4.00
CA GLU A 62 4.67 14.60 4.32
C GLU A 62 5.04 14.36 5.79
N LYS A 63 4.12 14.64 6.72
CA LYS A 63 4.31 14.33 8.16
C LYS A 63 4.49 12.83 8.40
N ALA A 64 3.70 11.99 7.70
CA ALA A 64 3.84 10.55 7.78
C ALA A 64 5.21 10.09 7.25
N GLN A 65 5.73 10.70 6.18
CA GLN A 65 7.05 10.41 5.66
C GLN A 65 8.18 10.85 6.62
N GLU A 66 8.04 11.98 7.31
CA GLU A 66 9.01 12.38 8.34
C GLU A 66 9.01 11.42 9.53
N LYS A 67 7.82 10.98 9.96
CA LYS A 67 7.69 9.93 10.99
C LYS A 67 8.35 8.62 10.54
N ALA A 68 8.25 8.27 9.25
CA ALA A 68 8.94 7.11 8.69
C ALA A 68 10.46 7.23 8.78
N LYS A 69 11.04 8.41 8.51
CA LYS A 69 12.49 8.63 8.67
C LYS A 69 12.94 8.48 10.12
N SER A 70 12.14 8.97 11.08
CA SER A 70 12.40 8.77 12.51
C SER A 70 12.36 7.29 12.88
N LEU A 71 11.32 6.57 12.46
CA LEU A 71 11.19 5.13 12.65
C LEU A 71 12.35 4.37 12.00
N GLN A 72 12.80 4.76 10.80
CA GLN A 72 13.96 4.17 10.15
C GLN A 72 15.23 4.30 11.02
N GLY A 73 15.47 5.46 11.62
CA GLY A 73 16.58 5.65 12.54
C GLY A 73 16.51 4.72 13.76
N GLU A 74 15.32 4.51 14.31
CA GLU A 74 15.08 3.55 15.40
C GLU A 74 15.28 2.10 14.93
N PHE A 75 14.88 1.75 13.71
CA PHE A 75 15.11 0.45 13.10
C PHE A 75 16.60 0.14 12.96
N ASP A 76 17.37 1.08 12.42
CA ASP A 76 18.80 0.92 12.24
C ASP A 76 19.53 0.73 13.57
N LYS A 77 19.12 1.48 14.60
CA LYS A 77 19.61 1.30 15.98
C LYS A 77 19.26 -0.06 16.54
N THR A 78 17.98 -0.44 16.45
CA THR A 78 17.49 -1.73 16.94
C THR A 78 18.12 -2.90 16.16
N GLY A 79 18.35 -2.75 14.85
CA GLY A 79 19.06 -3.72 14.03
C GLY A 79 20.49 -3.98 14.51
N LYS A 80 21.24 -2.92 14.86
CA LYS A 80 22.58 -3.04 15.44
C LYS A 80 22.55 -3.73 16.81
N GLU A 81 21.57 -3.38 17.65
CA GLU A 81 21.39 -4.02 18.96
C GLU A 81 21.01 -5.50 18.84
N LEU A 82 20.13 -5.85 17.89
CA LEU A 82 19.76 -7.24 17.58
C LEU A 82 20.97 -8.06 17.11
N LYS A 83 21.81 -7.47 16.24
CA LYS A 83 23.05 -8.11 15.80
C LYS A 83 23.96 -8.42 16.99
N LYS A 84 24.20 -7.44 17.86
CA LYS A 84 25.00 -7.60 19.08
C LYS A 84 24.40 -8.68 20.01
N LEU A 85 23.09 -8.65 20.23
CA LEU A 85 22.39 -9.65 21.04
C LEU A 85 22.57 -11.07 20.48
N ASN A 86 22.50 -11.22 19.15
CA ASN A 86 22.69 -12.53 18.51
C ASN A 86 24.16 -13.01 18.61
N GLU A 87 25.13 -12.10 18.49
CA GLU A 87 26.55 -12.42 18.73
C GLU A 87 26.80 -12.85 20.19
N ASP A 88 26.22 -12.15 21.15
CA ASP A 88 26.26 -12.53 22.57
C ASP A 88 25.61 -13.91 22.82
N ILE A 89 24.44 -14.16 22.24
CA ILE A 89 23.74 -15.45 22.31
C ILE A 89 24.62 -16.57 21.77
N LYS A 90 25.30 -16.33 20.63
CA LYS A 90 26.22 -17.31 20.04
C LYS A 90 27.37 -17.62 20.99
N SER A 91 28.02 -16.60 21.55
CA SER A 91 29.11 -16.74 22.49
C SER A 91 28.67 -17.49 23.77
N ILE A 92 27.49 -17.18 24.31
CA ILE A 92 26.95 -17.89 25.47
C ILE A 92 26.70 -19.39 25.15
N ASN A 93 26.11 -19.68 23.98
CA ASN A 93 25.88 -21.07 23.56
C ASN A 93 27.19 -21.87 23.40
N GLU A 94 28.24 -21.24 22.88
CA GLU A 94 29.59 -21.87 22.78
C GLU A 94 30.14 -22.21 24.17
N ARG A 95 30.09 -21.26 25.11
CA ARG A 95 30.53 -21.53 26.51
C ARG A 95 29.71 -22.60 27.19
N ILE A 96 28.39 -22.61 27.03
CA ILE A 96 27.50 -23.65 27.56
C ILE A 96 27.94 -25.01 27.03
N LYS A 97 28.15 -25.14 25.72
CA LYS A 97 28.55 -26.38 25.06
C LYS A 97 29.93 -26.90 25.53
N GLU A 98 30.89 -25.99 25.68
CA GLU A 98 32.21 -26.32 26.21
C GLU A 98 32.11 -26.86 27.64
N ARG A 99 31.36 -26.18 28.53
CA ARG A 99 31.14 -26.62 29.92
C ARG A 99 30.37 -27.94 29.99
N GLU A 100 29.35 -28.14 29.18
CA GLU A 100 28.63 -29.42 29.08
C GLU A 100 29.60 -30.58 28.76
N THR A 101 30.56 -30.33 27.88
CA THR A 101 31.58 -31.34 27.51
C THR A 101 32.45 -31.67 28.72
N VAL A 102 32.96 -30.64 29.42
CA VAL A 102 33.79 -30.84 30.63
C VAL A 102 33.02 -31.54 31.72
N LEU A 103 31.77 -31.12 31.99
CA LEU A 103 30.91 -31.76 33.00
C LEU A 103 30.61 -33.23 32.65
N LYS A 104 30.38 -33.54 31.38
CA LYS A 104 30.15 -34.90 30.89
C LYS A 104 31.40 -35.79 31.06
N GLU A 105 32.57 -35.26 30.76
CA GLU A 105 33.83 -35.99 30.97
C GLU A 105 34.11 -36.27 32.45
N ARG A 106 33.87 -35.26 33.31
CA ARG A 106 34.01 -35.45 34.78
C ARG A 106 33.02 -36.48 35.34
N ALA A 107 31.75 -36.40 34.93
CA ALA A 107 30.72 -37.35 35.31
C ALA A 107 31.11 -38.79 34.90
N ARG A 108 31.68 -38.96 33.70
CA ARG A 108 32.18 -40.24 33.21
C ARG A 108 33.40 -40.74 34.03
N ALA A 109 34.31 -39.85 34.41
CA ALA A 109 35.44 -40.18 35.24
C ALA A 109 34.96 -40.66 36.63
N MET A 110 34.02 -39.95 37.24
CA MET A 110 33.42 -40.35 38.53
C MET A 110 32.66 -41.69 38.45
N GLN A 111 31.97 -41.98 37.33
CA GLN A 111 31.30 -43.28 37.15
C GLN A 111 32.25 -44.47 36.97
N LYS A 112 33.46 -44.23 36.42
CA LYS A 112 34.45 -45.25 36.21
C LYS A 112 35.18 -45.62 37.51
N THR A 113 35.27 -44.73 38.47
CA THR A 113 35.80 -44.94 39.77
C THR A 113 34.68 -45.57 40.61
N SER A 114 34.70 -46.93 40.77
CA SER A 114 33.61 -47.77 41.30
C SER A 114 33.20 -47.49 42.75
N ASN A 115 33.80 -46.54 43.45
CA ASN A 115 33.50 -46.18 44.82
C ASN A 115 32.87 -44.77 44.90
N SER A 116 31.74 -44.66 45.62
CA SER A 116 31.03 -43.42 45.94
C SER A 116 31.89 -42.35 46.68
N ASN A 117 33.14 -42.60 46.92
CA ASN A 117 34.07 -41.79 47.70
C ASN A 117 35.40 -41.54 46.98
N ALA A 118 35.39 -41.30 45.62
CA ALA A 118 36.60 -41.07 44.84
C ALA A 118 37.52 -39.99 45.44
N TYR A 119 36.96 -38.93 46.00
CA TYR A 119 37.71 -37.86 46.67
C TYR A 119 38.33 -38.35 48.00
N LEU A 120 37.62 -39.20 48.74
CA LEU A 120 38.13 -39.80 49.97
C LEU A 120 39.28 -40.79 49.70
N GLU A 121 39.22 -41.58 48.65
CA GLU A 121 40.26 -42.49 48.22
C GLU A 121 41.57 -41.73 47.89
N VAL A 122 41.50 -40.65 47.17
CA VAL A 122 42.65 -39.77 46.87
C VAL A 122 43.28 -39.21 48.15
N ILE A 123 42.47 -38.85 49.15
CA ILE A 123 42.92 -38.30 50.43
C ILE A 123 43.52 -39.38 51.30
N LEU A 124 42.92 -40.58 51.36
CA LEU A 124 43.35 -41.67 52.20
C LEU A 124 44.60 -42.39 51.68
N ASP A 125 44.93 -42.27 50.40
CA ASP A 125 46.13 -42.79 49.74
C ASP A 125 47.39 -41.94 50.01
N ALA A 126 47.34 -41.02 50.97
CA ALA A 126 48.45 -40.12 51.31
C ALA A 126 49.59 -40.88 52.05
N GLU A 127 50.84 -40.73 51.59
CA GLU A 127 52.01 -41.39 52.10
C GLU A 127 52.54 -40.77 53.43
N ASN A 128 52.23 -39.50 53.67
CA ASN A 128 52.64 -38.78 54.88
C ASN A 128 51.73 -37.58 55.16
N LEU A 129 51.90 -36.92 56.31
CA LEU A 129 51.04 -35.78 56.71
C LEU A 129 51.15 -34.59 55.79
N SER A 130 52.31 -34.33 55.21
CA SER A 130 52.48 -33.23 54.24
C SER A 130 51.75 -33.52 52.94
N ASP A 131 51.81 -34.75 52.45
CA ASP A 131 51.08 -35.20 51.25
C ASP A 131 49.58 -35.20 51.50
N LEU A 132 49.12 -35.61 52.69
CA LEU A 132 47.72 -35.54 53.10
C LEU A 132 47.19 -34.11 53.01
N VAL A 133 47.87 -33.10 53.53
CA VAL A 133 47.49 -31.68 53.47
C VAL A 133 47.45 -31.17 52.03
N GLY A 134 48.42 -31.58 51.22
CA GLY A 134 48.49 -31.26 49.80
C GLY A 134 47.26 -31.81 49.01
N ARG A 135 46.93 -33.10 49.24
CA ARG A 135 45.79 -33.76 48.58
C ARG A 135 44.45 -33.21 49.02
N VAL A 136 44.25 -32.88 50.30
CA VAL A 136 43.05 -32.23 50.81
C VAL A 136 42.87 -30.84 50.12
N SER A 137 43.97 -30.07 50.03
CA SER A 137 43.90 -28.77 49.32
C SER A 137 43.54 -28.91 47.84
N ALA A 138 44.13 -29.91 47.16
CA ALA A 138 43.82 -30.17 45.74
C ALA A 138 42.35 -30.62 45.53
N VAL A 139 41.84 -31.47 46.42
CA VAL A 139 40.43 -31.89 46.36
C VAL A 139 39.48 -30.73 46.63
N ASN A 140 39.77 -29.86 47.60
CA ASN A 140 38.97 -28.65 47.84
C ASN A 140 38.97 -27.72 46.63
N GLN A 141 40.13 -27.45 46.00
CA GLN A 141 40.21 -26.65 44.79
C GLN A 141 39.40 -27.27 43.65
N LEU A 142 39.39 -28.59 43.52
CA LEU A 142 38.62 -29.27 42.49
C LEU A 142 37.10 -29.13 42.72
N VAL A 143 36.64 -29.30 43.97
CA VAL A 143 35.23 -29.12 44.35
C VAL A 143 34.77 -27.70 44.15
N ASP A 144 35.59 -26.70 44.53
CA ASP A 144 35.29 -25.30 44.33
C ASP A 144 35.23 -24.94 42.81
N SER A 145 36.13 -25.51 42.02
CA SER A 145 36.11 -25.36 40.54
C SER A 145 34.85 -25.95 39.94
N ASP A 146 34.43 -27.14 40.38
CA ASP A 146 33.21 -27.79 39.89
C ASP A 146 31.98 -26.97 40.25
N LYS A 147 31.91 -26.42 41.46
CA LYS A 147 30.85 -25.54 41.91
C LYS A 147 30.78 -24.27 41.05
N SER A 148 31.93 -23.64 40.80
CA SER A 148 32.03 -22.46 39.94
C SER A 148 31.55 -22.73 38.50
N ILE A 149 31.93 -23.87 37.93
CA ILE A 149 31.48 -24.30 36.59
C ILE A 149 29.95 -24.42 36.53
N LEU A 150 29.33 -25.03 37.55
CA LEU A 150 27.86 -25.18 37.62
C LEU A 150 27.15 -23.84 37.82
N GLU A 151 27.67 -22.96 38.67
CA GLU A 151 27.12 -21.59 38.85
C GLU A 151 27.23 -20.75 37.56
N ASP A 152 28.35 -20.82 36.89
CA ASP A 152 28.55 -20.15 35.58
C ASP A 152 27.62 -20.69 34.51
N GLN A 153 27.39 -22.04 34.49
CA GLN A 153 26.43 -22.65 33.57
C GLN A 153 25.03 -22.12 33.80
N GLN A 154 24.55 -22.10 35.04
CA GLN A 154 23.22 -21.58 35.38
C GLN A 154 23.06 -20.08 35.04
N ASN A 155 24.13 -19.30 35.30
CA ASN A 155 24.12 -17.87 34.96
C ASN A 155 24.05 -17.64 33.46
N ASP A 156 24.82 -18.39 32.67
CA ASP A 156 24.79 -18.28 31.20
C ASP A 156 23.44 -18.76 30.63
N GLU A 157 22.83 -19.83 31.13
CA GLU A 157 21.49 -20.27 30.72
C GLU A 157 20.42 -19.21 31.02
N LYS A 158 20.48 -18.56 32.17
CA LYS A 158 19.59 -17.49 32.56
C LYS A 158 19.79 -16.25 31.66
N ALA A 159 21.04 -15.89 31.38
CA ALA A 159 21.40 -14.80 30.51
C ALA A 159 20.92 -15.05 29.05
N LEU A 160 21.10 -16.29 28.58
CA LEU A 160 20.63 -16.73 27.26
C LEU A 160 19.11 -16.52 27.11
N LYS A 161 18.33 -17.03 28.07
CA LYS A 161 16.88 -16.91 28.07
C LYS A 161 16.43 -15.45 28.09
N THR A 162 17.10 -14.62 28.89
CA THR A 162 16.81 -13.17 28.98
C THR A 162 17.08 -12.47 27.64
N LYS A 163 18.25 -12.75 27.02
CA LYS A 163 18.61 -12.17 25.73
C LYS A 163 17.68 -12.62 24.59
N GLN A 164 17.32 -13.90 24.55
CA GLN A 164 16.34 -14.41 23.58
C GLN A 164 14.97 -13.73 23.71
N THR A 165 14.50 -13.51 24.93
CA THR A 165 13.25 -12.80 25.20
C THR A 165 13.34 -11.34 24.75
N ALA A 166 14.47 -10.66 24.98
CA ALA A 166 14.71 -9.29 24.55
C ALA A 166 14.72 -9.17 23.02
N VAL A 167 15.36 -10.12 22.32
CA VAL A 167 15.34 -10.19 20.84
C VAL A 167 13.92 -10.30 20.33
N LYS A 168 13.14 -11.23 20.88
CA LYS A 168 11.76 -11.45 20.48
C LYS A 168 10.91 -10.19 20.67
N LYS A 169 10.99 -9.57 21.84
CA LYS A 169 10.25 -8.32 22.12
C LYS A 169 10.62 -7.20 21.15
N LYS A 170 11.91 -6.97 20.90
CA LYS A 170 12.35 -5.94 19.95
C LYS A 170 11.84 -6.19 18.53
N GLN A 171 11.78 -7.44 18.09
CA GLN A 171 11.21 -7.80 16.79
C GLN A 171 9.70 -7.54 16.72
N GLU A 172 8.96 -7.84 17.79
CA GLU A 172 7.51 -7.58 17.89
C GLU A 172 7.22 -6.06 17.91
N ASP A 173 7.99 -5.28 18.66
CA ASP A 173 7.86 -3.81 18.72
C ASP A 173 8.13 -3.18 17.35
N GLN A 174 9.15 -3.64 16.62
CA GLN A 174 9.43 -3.18 15.26
C GLN A 174 8.29 -3.51 14.29
N ALA A 175 7.79 -4.74 14.34
CA ALA A 175 6.70 -5.18 13.48
C ALA A 175 5.44 -4.33 13.70
N THR A 176 5.13 -4.01 14.96
CA THR A 176 4.00 -3.15 15.32
C THR A 176 4.16 -1.74 14.76
N ALA A 177 5.34 -1.13 14.89
CA ALA A 177 5.62 0.21 14.39
C ALA A 177 5.52 0.30 12.85
N ILE A 178 6.00 -0.71 12.11
CA ILE A 178 5.84 -0.81 10.66
C ILE A 178 4.36 -0.85 10.29
N HIS A 179 3.61 -1.70 10.98
CA HIS A 179 2.18 -1.86 10.73
C HIS A 179 1.40 -0.56 10.91
N GLU A 180 1.62 0.15 12.02
CA GLU A 180 0.95 1.43 12.28
C GLU A 180 1.24 2.45 11.19
N TYR A 181 2.48 2.52 10.74
CA TYR A 181 2.90 3.39 9.65
C TYR A 181 2.22 3.04 8.33
N GLU A 182 2.24 1.76 7.92
CA GLU A 182 1.58 1.31 6.68
C GLU A 182 0.06 1.53 6.73
N ALA A 183 -0.58 1.28 7.87
CA ALA A 183 -2.01 1.52 8.04
C ALA A 183 -2.35 3.01 7.87
N GLN A 184 -1.53 3.90 8.40
CA GLN A 184 -1.71 5.35 8.24
C GLN A 184 -1.52 5.78 6.78
N GLN A 185 -0.48 5.32 6.10
CA GLN A 185 -0.27 5.59 4.67
C GLN A 185 -1.43 5.10 3.81
N ASN A 186 -1.87 3.86 3.99
CA ASN A 186 -3.01 3.30 3.26
C ASN A 186 -4.26 4.18 3.38
N LYS A 187 -4.53 4.67 4.59
CA LYS A 187 -5.68 5.55 4.84
C LYS A 187 -5.57 6.87 4.09
N ILE A 188 -4.40 7.51 4.12
CA ILE A 188 -4.16 8.79 3.44
C ILE A 188 -4.25 8.61 1.92
N GLU A 189 -3.64 7.57 1.36
CA GLU A 189 -3.68 7.28 -0.08
C GLU A 189 -5.11 6.99 -0.56
N ALA A 190 -5.88 6.20 0.20
CA ALA A 190 -7.28 5.92 -0.13
C ALA A 190 -8.14 7.19 -0.13
N GLN A 191 -8.00 8.05 0.88
CA GLN A 191 -8.70 9.32 0.96
C GLN A 191 -8.30 10.28 -0.17
N LYS A 192 -7.01 10.30 -0.52
CA LYS A 192 -6.51 11.12 -1.65
C LYS A 192 -7.12 10.65 -2.96
N ALA A 193 -7.09 9.35 -3.25
CA ALA A 193 -7.67 8.78 -4.46
C ALA A 193 -9.19 9.06 -4.57
N GLU A 194 -9.93 8.92 -3.47
CA GLU A 194 -11.36 9.24 -3.41
C GLU A 194 -11.62 10.72 -3.75
N LYS A 195 -10.87 11.63 -3.13
CA LYS A 195 -11.04 13.06 -3.39
C LYS A 195 -10.63 13.47 -4.81
N GLU A 196 -9.57 12.89 -5.36
CA GLU A 196 -9.15 13.12 -6.75
C GLU A 196 -10.23 12.66 -7.74
N ALA A 197 -10.87 11.52 -7.50
CA ALA A 197 -11.98 11.03 -8.30
C ALA A 197 -13.19 11.99 -8.27
N ILE A 198 -13.53 12.53 -7.09
CA ILE A 198 -14.61 13.52 -6.96
C ILE A 198 -14.25 14.81 -7.68
N VAL A 199 -13.01 15.30 -7.61
CA VAL A 199 -12.56 16.50 -8.34
C VAL A 199 -12.67 16.30 -9.84
N ALA A 200 -12.30 15.12 -10.35
CA ALA A 200 -12.45 14.79 -11.78
C ALA A 200 -13.92 14.76 -12.21
N GLN A 201 -14.82 14.19 -11.40
CA GLN A 201 -16.24 14.19 -11.67
C GLN A 201 -16.82 15.61 -11.68
N LEU A 202 -16.47 16.44 -10.69
CA LEU A 202 -16.90 17.84 -10.65
C LEU A 202 -16.38 18.67 -11.85
N ALA A 203 -15.20 18.36 -12.36
CA ALA A 203 -14.68 19.00 -13.56
C ALA A 203 -15.52 18.66 -14.81
N SER A 204 -15.94 17.39 -14.93
CA SER A 204 -16.85 16.93 -15.99
C SER A 204 -18.22 17.59 -15.87
N ASP A 205 -18.78 17.66 -14.67
CA ASP A 205 -20.07 18.29 -14.39
C ASP A 205 -20.04 19.79 -14.69
N GLN A 206 -18.94 20.46 -14.35
CA GLN A 206 -18.71 21.88 -14.69
C GLN A 206 -18.71 22.11 -16.20
N ALA A 207 -17.96 21.32 -16.95
CA ALA A 207 -17.90 21.43 -18.42
C ALA A 207 -19.28 21.18 -19.04
N SER A 208 -20.05 20.22 -18.53
CA SER A 208 -21.41 19.95 -18.98
C SER A 208 -22.36 21.14 -18.73
N ALA A 209 -22.29 21.75 -17.55
CA ALA A 209 -23.09 22.92 -17.19
C ALA A 209 -22.71 24.18 -18.00
N GLU A 210 -21.42 24.39 -18.27
CA GLU A 210 -20.93 25.48 -19.12
C GLU A 210 -21.39 25.32 -20.58
N ASN A 211 -21.34 24.09 -21.12
CA ASN A 211 -21.85 23.79 -22.46
C ASN A 211 -23.38 24.02 -22.56
N ALA A 212 -24.13 23.56 -21.55
CA ALA A 212 -25.58 23.78 -21.47
C ALA A 212 -25.92 25.30 -21.44
N LYS A 213 -25.18 26.06 -20.62
CA LYS A 213 -25.30 27.52 -20.57
C LYS A 213 -25.02 28.18 -21.93
N ALA A 214 -23.93 27.77 -22.59
CA ALA A 214 -23.57 28.30 -23.90
C ALA A 214 -24.67 28.03 -24.97
N GLY A 215 -25.29 26.84 -24.92
CA GLY A 215 -26.46 26.50 -25.74
C GLY A 215 -27.63 27.46 -25.51
N LEU A 216 -28.04 27.68 -24.27
CA LEU A 216 -29.13 28.57 -23.89
C LEU A 216 -28.84 30.02 -24.28
N VAL A 217 -27.63 30.51 -24.12
CA VAL A 217 -27.22 31.85 -24.57
C VAL A 217 -27.33 31.97 -26.09
N SER A 218 -26.90 30.96 -26.84
CA SER A 218 -27.03 30.94 -28.32
C SER A 218 -28.49 30.96 -28.75
N GLU A 219 -29.39 30.21 -28.10
CA GLU A 219 -30.82 30.21 -28.35
C GLU A 219 -31.45 31.57 -28.05
N ARG A 220 -31.13 32.17 -26.91
CA ARG A 220 -31.56 33.52 -26.54
C ARG A 220 -31.15 34.54 -27.60
N ASP A 221 -29.90 34.53 -28.05
CA ASP A 221 -29.35 35.49 -29.01
C ASP A 221 -29.97 35.33 -30.41
N LYS A 222 -30.28 34.08 -30.81
CA LYS A 222 -31.04 33.79 -32.04
C LYS A 222 -32.46 34.35 -31.94
N ALA A 223 -33.17 34.06 -30.87
CA ALA A 223 -34.52 34.56 -30.64
C ALA A 223 -34.56 36.10 -30.58
N ALA A 224 -33.56 36.74 -29.98
CA ALA A 224 -33.45 38.21 -29.96
C ALA A 224 -33.25 38.80 -31.36
N LYS A 225 -32.40 38.20 -32.20
CA LYS A 225 -32.19 38.60 -33.59
C LYS A 225 -33.48 38.45 -34.43
N GLU A 226 -34.18 37.34 -34.27
CA GLU A 226 -35.46 37.10 -34.95
C GLU A 226 -36.54 38.09 -34.49
N ALA A 227 -36.64 38.41 -33.21
CA ALA A 227 -37.56 39.40 -32.68
C ALA A 227 -37.26 40.79 -33.22
N THR A 228 -35.96 41.15 -33.29
CA THR A 228 -35.54 42.47 -33.89
C THR A 228 -35.85 42.51 -35.35
N ALA A 229 -35.59 41.48 -36.13
CA ALA A 229 -35.90 41.38 -37.55
C ALA A 229 -37.43 41.49 -37.81
N ARG A 230 -38.28 40.88 -37.00
CA ARG A 230 -39.73 41.00 -37.06
C ARG A 230 -40.20 42.36 -36.70
N ALA A 231 -39.64 43.02 -35.69
CA ALA A 231 -39.95 44.38 -35.32
C ALA A 231 -39.58 45.37 -36.45
N THR A 232 -38.41 45.20 -37.07
CA THR A 232 -37.99 46.02 -38.24
C THR A 232 -38.94 45.86 -39.44
N ALA A 233 -39.27 44.59 -39.76
CA ALA A 233 -40.20 44.29 -40.84
C ALA A 233 -41.61 44.84 -40.57
N LEU A 234 -42.08 44.87 -39.34
CA LEU A 234 -43.36 45.47 -38.96
C LEU A 234 -43.32 46.99 -39.06
N CYS A 235 -42.19 47.61 -38.65
CA CYS A 235 -41.99 49.04 -38.85
C CYS A 235 -41.95 49.45 -40.34
N GLU A 236 -41.31 48.64 -41.19
CA GLU A 236 -41.27 48.84 -42.62
C GLU A 236 -42.67 48.66 -43.26
N ALA A 237 -43.42 47.64 -42.84
CA ALA A 237 -44.79 47.42 -43.32
C ALA A 237 -45.77 48.47 -42.85
N THR A 238 -45.59 49.08 -41.67
CA THR A 238 -46.40 50.20 -41.19
C THR A 238 -46.01 51.54 -41.87
N SER A 239 -44.75 51.73 -42.27
CA SER A 239 -44.30 52.89 -42.99
C SER A 239 -44.70 52.87 -44.47
N SER A 240 -44.87 51.71 -45.07
CA SER A 240 -45.32 51.56 -46.47
C SER A 240 -46.82 51.65 -46.66
N ASN A 241 -47.61 51.74 -45.57
CA ASN A 241 -49.07 51.92 -45.68
C ASN A 241 -49.52 53.37 -45.66
N VAL A 242 -48.61 54.35 -45.78
CA VAL A 242 -48.87 55.77 -45.93
C VAL A 242 -48.22 56.28 -47.22
N GLY A 243 -48.65 55.74 -48.37
CA GLY A 243 -48.14 56.26 -49.67
C GLY A 243 -48.40 55.31 -50.83
N GLN A 244 -49.60 55.38 -51.34
CA GLN A 244 -49.95 55.26 -52.76
C GLN A 244 -49.68 53.99 -53.55
N GLU A 245 -50.75 53.48 -54.05
CA GLU A 245 -50.96 52.62 -55.22
C GLU A 245 -49.90 52.71 -56.31
N SER A 246 -49.66 51.57 -56.90
CA SER A 246 -49.57 51.31 -58.34
C SER A 246 -48.40 50.39 -58.74
N SER A 247 -48.87 49.37 -59.42
CA SER A 247 -48.35 48.67 -60.59
C SER A 247 -47.21 47.67 -60.41
N SER A 248 -47.67 46.46 -60.56
CA SER A 248 -47.32 45.51 -61.60
C SER A 248 -45.91 44.90 -61.64
N SER A 249 -46.01 43.63 -61.62
CA SER A 249 -45.37 42.73 -62.59
C SER A 249 -44.02 42.14 -62.30
N ALA A 250 -44.13 40.86 -62.19
CA ALA A 250 -43.34 39.81 -62.87
C ALA A 250 -42.03 39.33 -62.32
N THR A 251 -42.11 38.11 -62.02
CA THR A 251 -41.42 36.99 -62.64
C THR A 251 -40.03 36.61 -62.08
N SER A 252 -40.04 35.49 -61.48
CA SER A 252 -39.38 34.24 -61.80
C SER A 252 -37.97 33.94 -61.28
N THR A 253 -37.95 32.82 -60.79
CA THR A 253 -36.95 31.68 -60.94
C THR A 253 -35.65 31.82 -60.20
N SER A 254 -35.42 30.85 -59.42
CA SER A 254 -34.99 29.49 -59.61
C SER A 254 -33.68 29.17 -58.85
N SER A 255 -33.74 28.12 -58.23
CA SER A 255 -32.73 27.06 -58.15
C SER A 255 -31.46 27.29 -57.36
N GLY A 256 -31.23 26.45 -56.41
CA GLY A 256 -30.37 25.31 -56.58
C GLY A 256 -29.63 24.93 -55.31
N LYS A 257 -29.96 23.80 -54.84
CA LYS A 257 -29.07 22.67 -54.40
C LYS A 257 -27.70 23.02 -53.85
N SER A 258 -27.28 22.51 -52.73
CA SER A 258 -26.80 21.12 -52.61
C SER A 258 -26.26 20.82 -51.21
N ASN A 259 -26.68 19.69 -50.71
CA ASN A 259 -26.05 18.79 -49.77
C ASN A 259 -24.54 18.90 -49.60
N THR A 260 -24.12 18.75 -48.36
CA THR A 260 -23.18 17.67 -48.06
C THR A 260 -23.14 17.38 -46.56
N THR A 261 -23.59 16.20 -46.20
CA THR A 261 -23.37 15.42 -44.99
C THR A 261 -21.89 15.14 -44.81
N LYS A 262 -21.37 15.29 -43.61
CA LYS A 262 -20.30 14.41 -43.11
C LYS A 262 -20.50 14.11 -41.65
N ASN A 263 -20.80 12.85 -41.45
CA ASN A 263 -20.65 12.09 -40.20
C ASN A 263 -19.21 12.18 -39.72
N VAL A 264 -19.01 12.43 -38.44
CA VAL A 264 -17.84 11.91 -37.72
C VAL A 264 -18.31 11.27 -36.44
N ALA A 265 -17.86 10.06 -36.28
CA ALA A 265 -18.22 9.06 -35.31
C ALA A 265 -17.92 9.45 -33.86
N SER A 266 -18.82 9.07 -33.00
CA SER A 266 -18.62 8.90 -31.57
C SER A 266 -17.52 7.86 -31.33
N ASN A 267 -16.57 8.19 -30.49
CA ASN A 267 -15.64 7.23 -29.93
C ASN A 267 -15.85 7.21 -28.41
N ASP A 268 -16.78 6.37 -27.98
CA ASP A 268 -16.86 5.91 -26.60
C ASP A 268 -15.65 5.06 -26.30
N ASN A 269 -14.76 5.54 -25.47
CA ASN A 269 -13.74 4.72 -24.83
C ASN A 269 -13.91 4.80 -23.31
N ASN A 270 -14.89 4.05 -22.82
CA ASN A 270 -14.95 3.64 -21.44
C ASN A 270 -14.25 2.25 -21.33
N SER A 271 -12.94 2.29 -21.17
CA SER A 271 -12.16 1.07 -20.88
C SER A 271 -11.85 1.02 -19.41
N ALA A 272 -12.57 0.18 -18.69
CA ALA A 272 -12.11 -0.39 -17.44
C ALA A 272 -10.71 -1.00 -17.65
N PRO A 273 -9.81 -0.96 -16.64
CA PRO A 273 -8.49 -1.57 -16.80
C PRO A 273 -8.64 -3.08 -16.97
N SER A 274 -8.50 -3.52 -18.21
CA SER A 274 -8.38 -4.93 -18.55
C SER A 274 -7.10 -5.46 -17.92
N ALA A 275 -7.22 -6.56 -17.18
CA ALA A 275 -6.08 -7.32 -16.70
C ALA A 275 -5.17 -7.66 -17.90
N ALA A 276 -3.97 -7.10 -17.89
CA ALA A 276 -2.97 -7.39 -18.92
C ALA A 276 -2.69 -8.90 -18.93
N THR A 277 -2.88 -9.54 -20.06
CA THR A 277 -2.48 -10.93 -20.28
C THR A 277 -0.95 -10.97 -20.25
N PRO A 278 -0.30 -11.73 -19.34
CA PRO A 278 1.15 -11.76 -19.29
C PRO A 278 1.71 -12.50 -20.51
N SER A 279 2.73 -11.89 -21.12
CA SER A 279 3.55 -12.55 -22.12
C SER A 279 4.28 -13.75 -21.50
N SER A 280 4.66 -14.75 -22.28
CA SER A 280 5.25 -16.03 -21.86
C SER A 280 6.58 -15.96 -21.06
N GLY A 281 7.01 -14.78 -20.64
CA GLY A 281 8.16 -14.52 -19.78
C GLY A 281 7.81 -13.91 -18.41
N GLY A 282 6.53 -13.73 -18.08
CA GLY A 282 6.09 -12.95 -16.94
C GLY A 282 6.70 -13.40 -15.60
N TYR A 283 6.54 -14.67 -15.21
CA TYR A 283 7.13 -15.20 -13.98
C TYR A 283 8.67 -15.14 -13.98
N SER A 284 9.30 -15.55 -15.07
CA SER A 284 10.77 -15.55 -15.19
C SER A 284 11.34 -14.15 -15.06
N ALA A 285 10.71 -13.14 -15.67
CA ALA A 285 11.12 -11.75 -15.56
C ALA A 285 10.93 -11.24 -14.12
N MET A 286 9.79 -11.54 -13.50
CA MET A 286 9.49 -11.14 -12.12
C MET A 286 10.49 -11.73 -11.13
N ILE A 287 10.72 -13.04 -11.16
CA ILE A 287 11.60 -13.71 -10.20
C ILE A 287 13.08 -13.37 -10.44
N ALA A 288 13.50 -13.14 -11.70
CA ALA A 288 14.84 -12.64 -12.01
C ALA A 288 15.07 -11.24 -11.44
N ALA A 289 14.09 -10.34 -11.58
CA ALA A 289 14.14 -9.01 -11.00
C ALA A 289 14.19 -9.05 -9.48
N ALA A 290 13.41 -9.94 -8.84
CA ALA A 290 13.42 -10.14 -7.40
C ALA A 290 14.78 -10.65 -6.91
N ASN A 291 15.34 -11.68 -7.55
CA ASN A 291 16.63 -12.27 -7.19
C ASN A 291 17.80 -11.30 -7.34
N ALA A 292 17.76 -10.43 -8.34
CA ALA A 292 18.77 -9.38 -8.52
C ALA A 292 18.84 -8.38 -7.37
N GLN A 293 17.84 -8.35 -6.49
CA GLN A 293 17.79 -7.46 -5.33
C GLN A 293 18.18 -8.15 -4.00
N LEU A 294 18.56 -9.43 -4.02
CA LEU A 294 18.99 -10.13 -2.81
C LEU A 294 20.11 -9.37 -2.08
N GLY A 295 19.98 -9.28 -0.76
CA GLY A 295 20.91 -8.55 0.11
C GLY A 295 20.76 -7.02 0.12
N LYS A 296 19.88 -6.44 -0.70
CA LYS A 296 19.57 -4.99 -0.63
C LYS A 296 18.93 -4.65 0.71
N PRO A 297 19.29 -3.50 1.31
CA PRO A 297 18.79 -3.13 2.62
C PRO A 297 17.26 -2.86 2.61
N TYR A 298 16.66 -3.07 3.76
CA TYR A 298 15.28 -2.63 4.02
C TYR A 298 15.28 -1.14 4.37
N SER A 299 14.33 -0.41 3.80
CA SER A 299 14.03 0.96 4.22
C SER A 299 12.53 1.20 4.05
N LEU A 300 11.88 1.64 5.12
CA LEU A 300 10.44 1.88 5.14
C LEU A 300 10.08 2.97 4.10
N GLY A 301 9.08 2.68 3.25
CA GLY A 301 8.67 3.56 2.16
C GLY A 301 9.51 3.45 0.88
N ALA A 302 10.60 2.67 0.87
CA ALA A 302 11.46 2.54 -0.29
C ALA A 302 10.91 1.57 -1.35
N THR A 303 11.08 1.94 -2.62
CA THR A 303 10.61 1.19 -3.80
C THR A 303 11.71 0.68 -4.72
N GLY A 304 12.97 0.78 -4.26
CA GLY A 304 14.15 0.34 -4.99
C GLY A 304 14.79 1.39 -5.91
N PRO A 305 15.89 1.05 -6.58
CA PRO A 305 16.66 -0.21 -6.48
C PRO A 305 17.69 -0.25 -5.34
N SER A 306 17.94 0.87 -4.62
CA SER A 306 18.96 0.92 -3.56
C SER A 306 18.52 0.30 -2.25
N ALA A 307 17.24 0.37 -1.93
CA ALA A 307 16.59 -0.20 -0.75
C ALA A 307 15.13 -0.50 -1.05
N PHE A 308 14.50 -1.33 -0.24
CA PHE A 308 13.10 -1.73 -0.41
C PHE A 308 12.38 -1.85 0.92
N ASP A 309 11.09 -1.47 0.96
CA ASP A 309 10.16 -2.06 1.91
C ASP A 309 9.47 -3.30 1.30
N CYS A 310 8.63 -4.00 2.07
CA CYS A 310 8.03 -5.26 1.65
C CYS A 310 7.18 -5.12 0.37
N SER A 311 6.29 -4.13 0.32
CA SER A 311 5.38 -3.89 -0.79
C SER A 311 6.05 -3.17 -1.96
N GLY A 312 7.04 -2.33 -1.71
CA GLY A 312 7.90 -1.74 -2.73
C GLY A 312 8.72 -2.78 -3.47
N PHE A 313 9.24 -3.78 -2.75
CA PHE A 313 9.95 -4.90 -3.33
C PHE A 313 9.06 -5.75 -4.25
N THR A 314 7.87 -6.15 -3.78
CA THR A 314 6.93 -6.91 -4.61
C THR A 314 6.49 -6.11 -5.84
N SER A 315 6.16 -4.81 -5.69
CA SER A 315 5.82 -3.92 -6.80
C SER A 315 6.95 -3.79 -7.82
N TYR A 316 8.20 -3.69 -7.35
CA TYR A 316 9.38 -3.64 -8.23
C TYR A 316 9.53 -4.91 -9.05
N ALA A 317 9.44 -6.07 -8.42
CA ALA A 317 9.56 -7.36 -9.08
C ALA A 317 8.44 -7.59 -10.11
N PHE A 318 7.19 -7.34 -9.73
CA PHE A 318 6.02 -7.53 -10.61
C PHE A 318 6.00 -6.57 -11.80
N ARG A 319 6.54 -5.36 -11.64
CA ARG A 319 6.68 -4.41 -12.76
C ARG A 319 7.57 -4.96 -13.87
N ALA A 320 8.58 -5.76 -13.57
CA ALA A 320 9.41 -6.41 -14.56
C ALA A 320 8.63 -7.43 -15.43
N ALA A 321 7.52 -7.94 -14.91
CA ALA A 321 6.57 -8.79 -15.64
C ALA A 321 5.40 -8.01 -16.27
N GLY A 322 5.44 -6.67 -16.26
CA GLY A 322 4.36 -5.81 -16.77
C GLY A 322 3.13 -5.70 -15.85
N VAL A 323 3.23 -6.15 -14.61
CA VAL A 323 2.14 -6.12 -13.63
C VAL A 323 2.32 -4.96 -12.65
N SER A 324 1.34 -4.07 -12.58
CA SER A 324 1.31 -2.98 -11.60
C SER A 324 0.59 -3.42 -10.33
N LEU A 325 1.23 -3.21 -9.18
CA LEU A 325 0.64 -3.49 -7.87
C LEU A 325 0.39 -2.20 -7.08
N PRO A 326 -0.63 -2.17 -6.21
CA PRO A 326 -0.79 -1.09 -5.24
C PRO A 326 0.47 -0.89 -4.39
N ARG A 327 0.66 0.34 -3.92
CA ARG A 327 1.90 0.71 -3.19
C ARG A 327 2.09 -0.06 -1.88
N THR A 328 1.03 -0.38 -1.18
CA THR A 328 1.06 -0.89 0.20
C THR A 328 0.70 -2.38 0.27
N SER A 329 1.18 -3.07 1.31
CA SER A 329 0.88 -4.48 1.55
C SER A 329 -0.63 -4.74 1.68
N GLY A 330 -1.36 -3.86 2.38
CA GLY A 330 -2.82 -3.92 2.50
C GLY A 330 -3.54 -3.70 1.18
N GLY A 331 -3.07 -2.74 0.36
CA GLY A 331 -3.59 -2.50 -0.99
C GLY A 331 -3.36 -3.69 -1.92
N GLN A 332 -2.18 -4.31 -1.88
CA GLN A 332 -1.86 -5.52 -2.64
C GLN A 332 -2.73 -6.70 -2.21
N TYR A 333 -2.97 -6.84 -0.89
CA TYR A 333 -3.90 -7.83 -0.39
C TYR A 333 -5.32 -7.59 -0.90
N ALA A 334 -5.82 -6.36 -0.87
CA ALA A 334 -7.15 -6.03 -1.38
C ALA A 334 -7.31 -6.34 -2.87
N ALA A 335 -6.29 -6.04 -3.68
CA ALA A 335 -6.26 -6.26 -5.12
C ALA A 335 -6.08 -7.74 -5.53
N ALA A 336 -5.55 -8.59 -4.64
CA ALA A 336 -5.28 -9.98 -4.95
C ALA A 336 -6.52 -10.87 -4.83
N SER A 337 -6.69 -11.82 -5.74
CA SER A 337 -7.63 -12.94 -5.60
C SER A 337 -7.13 -13.89 -4.52
N LYS A 338 -7.88 -14.07 -3.44
CA LYS A 338 -7.50 -14.95 -2.33
C LYS A 338 -7.54 -16.40 -2.75
N ILE A 339 -6.48 -17.14 -2.46
CA ILE A 339 -6.33 -18.55 -2.82
C ILE A 339 -5.94 -19.38 -1.59
N SER A 340 -6.27 -20.66 -1.59
CA SER A 340 -5.87 -21.58 -0.53
C SER A 340 -4.38 -21.93 -0.63
N ALA A 341 -3.79 -22.40 0.47
CA ALA A 341 -2.40 -22.86 0.48
C ALA A 341 -2.11 -23.98 -0.54
N SER A 342 -3.09 -24.87 -0.78
CA SER A 342 -2.97 -25.96 -1.75
C SER A 342 -3.02 -25.47 -3.22
N GLN A 343 -3.53 -24.28 -3.47
CA GLN A 343 -3.61 -23.65 -4.80
C GLN A 343 -2.46 -22.67 -5.05
N ALA A 344 -1.66 -22.38 -4.01
CA ALA A 344 -0.55 -21.44 -4.10
C ALA A 344 0.54 -21.96 -5.03
N LYS A 345 0.98 -21.12 -5.95
CA LYS A 345 2.03 -21.39 -6.94
C LYS A 345 3.15 -20.35 -6.83
N PRO A 346 4.36 -20.68 -7.26
CA PRO A 346 5.41 -19.68 -7.40
C PRO A 346 4.93 -18.49 -8.21
N GLY A 347 5.14 -17.27 -7.65
CA GLY A 347 4.64 -16.02 -8.22
C GLY A 347 3.37 -15.49 -7.56
N ASP A 348 2.70 -16.24 -6.69
CA ASP A 348 1.64 -15.70 -5.85
C ASP A 348 2.21 -14.84 -4.72
N LEU A 349 1.43 -13.90 -4.21
CA LEU A 349 1.79 -13.12 -3.03
C LEU A 349 1.41 -13.89 -1.76
N VAL A 350 2.20 -13.73 -0.71
CA VAL A 350 1.93 -14.25 0.62
C VAL A 350 1.86 -13.09 1.61
N PHE A 351 0.86 -13.10 2.50
CA PHE A 351 0.51 -11.98 3.35
C PHE A 351 0.54 -12.33 4.84
N PHE A 352 0.93 -11.36 5.66
CA PHE A 352 1.09 -11.53 7.09
C PHE A 352 0.42 -10.39 7.86
N ASN A 353 -0.13 -10.75 9.05
CA ASN A 353 -0.80 -9.83 9.96
C ASN A 353 -0.21 -9.95 11.37
N TYR A 354 0.25 -8.85 11.93
CA TYR A 354 0.84 -8.80 13.28
C TYR A 354 -0.16 -8.36 14.37
N GLY A 355 -1.47 -8.29 14.05
CA GLY A 355 -2.52 -8.01 15.03
C GLY A 355 -3.60 -7.02 14.59
N SER A 356 -3.32 -6.07 13.70
CA SER A 356 -4.25 -4.99 13.34
C SER A 356 -4.49 -4.81 11.84
N GLY A 357 -4.14 -5.79 11.01
CA GLY A 357 -4.31 -5.76 9.56
C GLY A 357 -3.09 -6.32 8.82
N ILE A 358 -3.15 -6.35 7.49
CA ILE A 358 -2.03 -6.80 6.67
C ILE A 358 -0.88 -5.80 6.82
N ALA A 359 0.27 -6.30 7.27
CA ALA A 359 1.45 -5.50 7.57
C ALA A 359 2.71 -5.95 6.83
N HIS A 360 2.65 -7.09 6.17
CA HIS A 360 3.78 -7.57 5.38
C HIS A 360 3.32 -8.40 4.19
N VAL A 361 4.14 -8.39 3.15
CA VAL A 361 3.93 -9.14 1.92
C VAL A 361 5.25 -9.66 1.38
N GLY A 362 5.22 -10.86 0.83
CA GLY A 362 6.33 -11.48 0.10
C GLY A 362 5.84 -12.15 -1.17
N ILE A 363 6.78 -12.60 -2.01
CA ILE A 363 6.50 -13.39 -3.21
C ILE A 363 6.72 -14.86 -2.86
N TYR A 364 5.69 -15.68 -2.97
CA TYR A 364 5.79 -17.12 -2.78
C TYR A 364 6.61 -17.75 -3.91
N VAL A 365 7.59 -18.56 -3.57
CA VAL A 365 8.50 -19.19 -4.53
C VAL A 365 8.35 -20.71 -4.58
N GLY A 366 7.37 -21.26 -3.85
CA GLY A 366 7.17 -22.70 -3.73
C GLY A 366 7.90 -23.30 -2.50
N GLY A 367 7.59 -24.55 -2.18
CA GLY A 367 8.28 -25.29 -1.11
C GLY A 367 8.17 -24.66 0.28
N GLY A 368 7.13 -23.88 0.54
CA GLY A 368 6.96 -23.18 1.81
C GLY A 368 7.93 -22.02 2.03
N GLN A 369 8.45 -21.45 0.95
CA GLN A 369 9.37 -20.31 0.98
C GLN A 369 8.80 -19.09 0.29
N MET A 370 9.22 -17.91 0.74
CA MET A 370 9.00 -16.63 0.07
C MET A 370 10.33 -15.91 -0.13
N ILE A 371 10.39 -15.03 -1.13
CA ILE A 371 11.38 -13.94 -1.21
C ILE A 371 10.69 -12.65 -0.81
N ASN A 372 11.31 -11.90 0.10
CA ASN A 372 10.72 -10.68 0.66
C ASN A 372 11.79 -9.68 1.10
N ALA A 373 11.40 -8.41 1.26
CA ALA A 373 12.24 -7.40 1.91
C ALA A 373 11.79 -7.24 3.37
N GLN A 374 12.72 -7.40 4.29
CA GLN A 374 12.51 -7.25 5.74
C GLN A 374 13.73 -6.62 6.41
N ASN A 375 13.70 -6.40 7.73
CA ASN A 375 14.72 -5.68 8.50
C ASN A 375 16.18 -6.10 8.21
N ASN A 376 16.40 -7.35 7.78
CA ASN A 376 17.72 -7.86 7.40
C ASN A 376 17.97 -7.79 5.88
N GLY A 377 17.17 -7.02 5.15
CA GLY A 377 17.24 -6.85 3.71
C GLY A 377 16.39 -7.84 2.93
N VAL A 378 16.59 -7.84 1.61
CA VAL A 378 15.92 -8.76 0.70
C VAL A 378 16.51 -10.15 0.82
N LYS A 379 15.68 -11.15 1.12
CA LYS A 379 16.12 -12.53 1.32
C LYS A 379 14.99 -13.54 1.16
N TYR A 380 15.37 -14.82 1.16
CA TYR A 380 14.43 -15.93 1.27
C TYR A 380 14.12 -16.25 2.74
N ASP A 381 12.86 -16.53 3.03
CA ASP A 381 12.40 -16.98 4.34
C ASP A 381 11.43 -18.15 4.25
N ASN A 382 11.49 -19.04 5.24
CA ASN A 382 10.54 -20.14 5.40
C ASN A 382 9.26 -19.60 6.06
N ILE A 383 8.09 -19.92 5.47
CA ILE A 383 6.77 -19.45 5.92
C ILE A 383 5.94 -20.54 6.59
N THR A 384 6.45 -21.77 6.66
CA THR A 384 5.74 -22.92 7.25
C THR A 384 6.11 -23.18 8.70
N SER A 385 7.12 -22.50 9.22
CA SER A 385 7.61 -22.67 10.59
C SER A 385 8.09 -21.33 11.19
N GLY A 386 8.23 -21.32 12.51
CA GLY A 386 8.80 -20.20 13.25
C GLY A 386 7.98 -18.91 13.19
N TYR A 387 8.69 -17.79 13.03
CA TYR A 387 8.10 -16.43 13.07
C TYR A 387 7.02 -16.25 12.01
N TRP A 388 7.31 -16.55 10.76
CA TRP A 388 6.40 -16.29 9.66
C TRP A 388 5.12 -17.13 9.70
N ALA A 389 5.23 -18.41 10.11
CA ALA A 389 4.06 -19.28 10.22
C ALA A 389 3.03 -18.77 11.24
N LYS A 390 3.49 -18.09 12.31
CA LYS A 390 2.61 -17.51 13.34
C LYS A 390 1.71 -16.39 12.81
N TYR A 391 2.20 -15.62 11.84
CA TYR A 391 1.54 -14.41 11.34
C TYR A 391 0.96 -14.55 9.93
N LEU A 392 1.10 -15.73 9.34
CA LEU A 392 0.60 -16.02 8.00
C LEU A 392 -0.93 -15.88 7.93
N VAL A 393 -1.40 -15.01 7.05
CA VAL A 393 -2.83 -14.83 6.75
C VAL A 393 -3.27 -15.74 5.61
N GLY A 394 -2.44 -15.83 4.56
CA GLY A 394 -2.76 -16.62 3.37
C GLY A 394 -2.07 -16.10 2.12
N TYR A 395 -2.59 -16.56 0.99
CA TYR A 395 -2.01 -16.31 -0.33
C TYR A 395 -2.98 -15.52 -1.21
N GLY A 396 -2.43 -14.80 -2.18
CA GLY A 396 -3.24 -14.06 -3.13
C GLY A 396 -2.60 -14.00 -4.50
N ARG A 397 -3.40 -14.18 -5.54
CA ARG A 397 -2.97 -14.13 -6.94
C ARG A 397 -3.32 -12.81 -7.56
N VAL A 398 -2.33 -12.14 -8.16
CA VAL A 398 -2.47 -10.86 -8.86
C VAL A 398 -2.17 -10.97 -10.36
N ALA A 399 -1.56 -12.08 -10.78
CA ALA A 399 -1.29 -12.39 -12.18
C ALA A 399 -1.33 -13.91 -12.39
N ASN A 400 -1.65 -14.33 -13.60
CA ASN A 400 -1.55 -15.73 -14.03
C ASN A 400 -0.27 -15.87 -14.84
N PHE A 401 0.74 -16.45 -14.23
CA PHE A 401 2.02 -16.77 -14.86
C PHE A 401 2.02 -18.18 -15.43
#